data_c0d3264e374ade094eebfa3988d130ba
#
_entry.id   c0d3264e374ade094eebfa3988d130ba
#
_cell.length_a   1.000
_cell.length_b   1.000
_cell.length_c   1.000
_cell.angle_alpha   90.00
_cell.angle_beta   90.00
_cell.angle_gamma   90.00
#
_symmetry.space_group_name_H-M   'P 1'
#
loop_
_entity.id
_entity.type
_entity.pdbx_description
1 polymer ?
#
loop_
_entity_poly.entity_id
_entity_poly.type
_entity_poly.pdbx_seq_one_letter_code
_entity_poly.pdbx_strand_id
1 'polypeptide(L)'
;LNESIFIQSFYRDCDFYKNMKIDCNPTQPNKLVSALICTIFAQDAKIGYIRQSQASLLLPSFALSLHRIFKRDCPMTQKAKTYMLPVAMATGSLAGYLLPDLTARWATLLAPILIFAMLLVTYCKISPNDLHIKPLHGWLLAVQIIGGLTIFGALYFWDPIIAEGTFICLFCPTATAAPVITGMLGGNVPTLISYSLISNMAVAILSPIIFSFMGIHADISFFDAFLTICSKVLPLLILPLGVAILLRQCLPKIHTVLNKRQSLSFYMWAVSLFLVVGKAVTFIIGQGREAIPLEIAIALLSLIVCIGQFYIGRKLGGRYGDKISGAQGLGQKNTVLAIWLALTYLSPITSIGPASYIIWQNSINSYQLYLKEKQTMKGS
;
A
#
# COMPACT_ATOMS: atom_id res chain seq x y z
N LEU A 1 -34.49 1.20 -20.31
CA LEU A 1 -35.32 2.00 -19.34
C LEU A 1 -34.90 1.77 -17.90
N ASN A 2 -34.34 0.59 -17.54
CA ASN A 2 -33.94 0.29 -16.14
C ASN A 2 -32.57 0.87 -15.74
N GLU A 3 -31.68 1.12 -16.67
CA GLU A 3 -30.33 1.66 -16.37
C GLU A 3 -30.35 3.15 -15.98
N SER A 4 -31.18 3.96 -16.65
CA SER A 4 -31.30 5.38 -16.34
C SER A 4 -31.94 5.64 -14.96
N ILE A 5 -32.85 4.78 -14.54
CA ILE A 5 -33.51 4.85 -13.22
C ILE A 5 -32.52 4.49 -12.11
N PHE A 6 -31.68 3.49 -12.33
CA PHE A 6 -30.64 3.06 -11.36
C PHE A 6 -29.56 4.14 -11.19
N ILE A 7 -29.10 4.74 -12.30
CA ILE A 7 -28.11 5.82 -12.29
C ILE A 7 -28.66 7.08 -11.61
N GLN A 8 -29.91 7.48 -11.89
CA GLN A 8 -30.56 8.59 -11.21
C GLN A 8 -30.80 8.34 -9.73
N SER A 9 -31.13 7.12 -9.34
CA SER A 9 -31.25 6.72 -7.93
C SER A 9 -29.89 6.79 -7.23
N PHE A 10 -28.82 6.31 -7.86
CA PHE A 10 -27.46 6.35 -7.33
C PHE A 10 -26.94 7.76 -7.09
N TYR A 11 -27.16 8.69 -8.06
CA TYR A 11 -26.77 10.10 -7.89
C TYR A 11 -27.60 10.83 -6.83
N ARG A 12 -28.89 10.53 -6.73
CA ARG A 12 -29.77 11.06 -5.68
C ARG A 12 -29.32 10.60 -4.31
N ASP A 13 -28.88 9.36 -4.19
CA ASP A 13 -28.33 8.81 -2.95
C ASP A 13 -26.97 9.44 -2.58
N CYS A 14 -26.10 9.72 -3.55
CA CYS A 14 -24.82 10.41 -3.30
C CYS A 14 -25.00 11.86 -2.81
N ASP A 15 -25.93 12.62 -3.36
CA ASP A 15 -26.22 13.98 -2.90
C ASP A 15 -26.96 14.01 -1.55
N PHE A 16 -27.77 12.99 -1.27
CA PHE A 16 -28.42 12.78 0.02
C PHE A 16 -27.39 12.52 1.13
N TYR A 17 -26.31 11.74 0.85
CA TYR A 17 -25.29 11.42 1.84
C TYR A 17 -24.32 12.56 2.16
N LYS A 18 -24.15 13.56 1.29
CA LYS A 18 -23.36 14.77 1.59
C LYS A 18 -23.90 15.58 2.78
N ASN A 19 -25.21 15.47 3.06
CA ASN A 19 -25.91 16.26 4.07
C ASN A 19 -26.34 15.45 5.30
N MET A 20 -25.97 14.17 5.40
CA MET A 20 -26.45 13.27 6.45
C MET A 20 -25.52 13.30 7.68
N LYS A 21 -26.08 13.59 8.83
CA LYS A 21 -25.49 13.19 10.12
C LYS A 21 -25.48 11.64 10.17
N ILE A 22 -24.31 11.05 10.37
CA ILE A 22 -24.14 9.59 10.43
C ILE A 22 -24.83 9.07 11.70
N ASP A 23 -26.04 8.60 11.53
CA ASP A 23 -26.73 7.86 12.59
C ASP A 23 -26.35 6.39 12.49
N CYS A 24 -25.73 5.86 13.54
CA CYS A 24 -25.27 4.45 13.61
C CYS A 24 -26.45 3.49 13.81
N ASN A 25 -27.34 3.40 12.83
CA ASN A 25 -28.43 2.44 12.86
C ASN A 25 -27.99 1.08 12.27
N PRO A 26 -27.88 0.01 13.08
CA PRO A 26 -27.34 -1.30 12.65
C PRO A 26 -28.24 -2.05 11.65
N THR A 27 -29.44 -1.55 11.34
CA THR A 27 -30.42 -2.26 10.50
C THR A 27 -30.25 -2.03 8.99
N GLN A 28 -29.37 -1.12 8.54
CA GLN A 28 -29.14 -0.82 7.11
C GLN A 28 -27.66 -0.76 6.70
N PRO A 29 -26.91 -1.88 6.76
CA PRO A 29 -25.47 -1.91 6.47
C PRO A 29 -25.12 -1.53 5.03
N ASN A 30 -26.03 -1.73 4.07
CA ASN A 30 -25.80 -1.45 2.66
C ASN A 30 -25.65 0.06 2.35
N LYS A 31 -26.31 0.92 3.11
CA LYS A 31 -26.23 2.39 2.91
C LYS A 31 -24.88 2.97 3.30
N LEU A 32 -24.27 2.43 4.36
CA LEU A 32 -22.95 2.92 4.81
C LEU A 32 -21.83 2.57 3.82
N VAL A 33 -21.89 1.35 3.25
CA VAL A 33 -20.96 0.89 2.23
C VAL A 33 -21.13 1.70 0.95
N SER A 34 -22.37 1.99 0.55
CA SER A 34 -22.65 2.82 -0.61
C SER A 34 -22.17 4.26 -0.42
N ALA A 35 -22.36 4.86 0.76
CA ALA A 35 -21.89 6.22 1.06
C ALA A 35 -20.35 6.29 1.01
N LEU A 36 -19.67 5.28 1.53
CA LEU A 36 -18.21 5.18 1.52
C LEU A 36 -17.65 5.05 0.10
N ILE A 37 -18.27 4.19 -0.71
CA ILE A 37 -17.96 4.02 -2.13
C ILE A 37 -18.20 5.35 -2.87
N CYS A 38 -19.31 6.03 -2.64
CA CYS A 38 -19.60 7.33 -3.24
C CYS A 38 -18.58 8.40 -2.87
N THR A 39 -18.09 8.43 -1.61
CA THR A 39 -17.10 9.43 -1.18
C THR A 39 -15.74 9.21 -1.87
N ILE A 40 -15.33 7.95 -2.04
CA ILE A 40 -14.10 7.58 -2.74
C ILE A 40 -14.19 7.92 -4.24
N PHE A 41 -15.32 7.60 -4.88
CA PHE A 41 -15.51 7.84 -6.32
C PHE A 41 -15.88 9.27 -6.68
N ALA A 42 -16.50 10.07 -5.79
CA ALA A 42 -16.84 11.46 -6.06
C ALA A 42 -15.59 12.36 -6.15
N GLN A 43 -14.48 11.98 -5.52
CA GLN A 43 -13.20 12.66 -5.67
C GLN A 43 -12.59 12.43 -7.07
N ASP A 44 -12.72 11.22 -7.62
CA ASP A 44 -12.17 10.90 -8.95
C ASP A 44 -13.06 11.40 -10.12
N ALA A 45 -14.36 11.54 -9.89
CA ALA A 45 -15.31 12.07 -10.91
C ALA A 45 -15.13 13.56 -11.23
N LYS A 46 -14.52 14.35 -10.34
CA LYS A 46 -14.12 15.75 -10.61
C LYS A 46 -12.92 15.87 -11.55
N ILE A 47 -12.16 14.79 -11.74
CA ILE A 47 -11.06 14.72 -12.70
C ILE A 47 -11.64 14.09 -13.98
N GLY A 48 -12.34 14.85 -14.79
CA GLY A 48 -12.98 14.68 -16.10
C GLY A 48 -12.59 13.56 -17.07
N TYR A 49 -12.17 12.37 -16.64
CA TYR A 49 -11.57 11.35 -17.51
C TYR A 49 -12.32 10.00 -17.64
N ILE A 50 -13.43 9.79 -16.94
CA ILE A 50 -14.19 8.53 -17.06
C ILE A 50 -15.55 8.80 -17.69
N ARG A 51 -15.77 8.29 -18.91
CA ARG A 51 -17.11 8.24 -19.48
C ARG A 51 -18.01 7.40 -18.56
N GLN A 52 -19.08 8.01 -18.09
CA GLN A 52 -20.06 7.52 -17.11
C GLN A 52 -20.59 6.10 -17.38
N SER A 53 -20.58 5.64 -18.64
CA SER A 53 -21.08 4.33 -19.06
C SER A 53 -20.18 3.14 -18.68
N GLN A 54 -18.89 3.36 -18.41
CA GLN A 54 -17.96 2.26 -18.10
C GLN A 54 -17.88 1.96 -16.60
N ALA A 55 -18.07 2.94 -15.73
CA ALA A 55 -18.07 2.75 -14.28
C ALA A 55 -19.29 1.94 -13.82
N SER A 56 -20.45 2.12 -14.46
CA SER A 56 -21.69 1.42 -14.12
C SER A 56 -21.69 -0.08 -14.44
N LEU A 57 -20.88 -0.50 -15.43
CA LEU A 57 -20.73 -1.91 -15.80
C LEU A 57 -19.71 -2.66 -14.94
N LEU A 58 -18.72 -1.94 -14.41
CA LEU A 58 -17.57 -2.54 -13.73
C LEU A 58 -17.79 -2.73 -12.22
N LEU A 59 -18.50 -1.81 -11.57
CA LEU A 59 -18.82 -1.87 -10.16
C LEU A 59 -19.61 -3.13 -9.75
N PRO A 60 -20.68 -3.53 -10.46
CA PRO A 60 -21.39 -4.77 -10.16
C PRO A 60 -20.55 -6.02 -10.37
N SER A 61 -19.73 -6.05 -11.44
CA SER A 61 -18.86 -7.18 -11.75
C SER A 61 -17.74 -7.34 -10.72
N PHE A 62 -17.18 -6.23 -10.26
CA PHE A 62 -16.17 -6.20 -9.21
C PHE A 62 -16.75 -6.58 -7.85
N ALA A 63 -17.91 -6.05 -7.50
CA ALA A 63 -18.64 -6.42 -6.28
C ALA A 63 -19.06 -7.89 -6.27
N LEU A 64 -19.48 -8.44 -7.42
CA LEU A 64 -19.79 -9.86 -7.59
C LEU A 64 -18.54 -10.74 -7.51
N SER A 65 -17.42 -10.28 -8.06
CA SER A 65 -16.13 -10.97 -7.96
C SER A 65 -15.61 -10.98 -6.53
N LEU A 66 -15.69 -9.84 -5.84
CA LEU A 66 -15.40 -9.75 -4.41
C LEU A 66 -16.33 -10.67 -3.62
N HIS A 67 -17.64 -10.68 -3.90
CA HIS A 67 -18.59 -11.54 -3.21
C HIS A 67 -18.30 -13.04 -3.43
N ARG A 68 -17.86 -13.45 -4.62
CA ARG A 68 -17.44 -14.85 -4.90
C ARG A 68 -16.13 -15.19 -4.17
N ILE A 69 -15.18 -14.26 -4.11
CA ILE A 69 -13.93 -14.41 -3.34
C ILE A 69 -14.26 -14.48 -1.84
N PHE A 70 -15.21 -13.68 -1.37
CA PHE A 70 -15.70 -13.70 0.02
C PHE A 70 -16.37 -15.03 0.43
N LYS A 71 -16.93 -15.78 -0.52
CA LYS A 71 -17.69 -17.00 -0.25
C LYS A 71 -16.84 -18.28 -0.23
N ARG A 72 -15.60 -18.26 -0.77
CA ARG A 72 -14.70 -19.41 -0.80
C ARG A 72 -13.56 -19.25 0.21
N ASP A 73 -13.73 -19.79 1.40
CA ASP A 73 -12.65 -20.07 2.33
C ASP A 73 -11.88 -21.32 1.88
N CYS A 74 -11.04 -21.18 0.86
CA CYS A 74 -10.07 -22.21 0.54
C CYS A 74 -8.71 -21.77 1.14
N PRO A 75 -8.24 -22.37 2.24
CA PRO A 75 -6.96 -22.03 2.82
C PRO A 75 -5.85 -22.43 1.83
N MET A 76 -5.26 -21.44 1.17
CA MET A 76 -4.08 -21.70 0.34
C MET A 76 -2.93 -22.24 1.18
N THR A 77 -2.25 -23.26 0.64
CA THR A 77 -1.03 -23.78 1.26
C THR A 77 0.04 -22.68 1.33
N GLN A 78 0.91 -22.75 2.33
CA GLN A 78 1.99 -21.80 2.52
C GLN A 78 2.87 -21.67 1.26
N LYS A 79 3.15 -22.79 0.58
CA LYS A 79 3.89 -22.84 -0.69
C LYS A 79 3.21 -22.02 -1.78
N ALA A 80 1.89 -22.15 -1.94
CA ALA A 80 1.14 -21.39 -2.95
C ALA A 80 1.20 -19.87 -2.71
N LYS A 81 1.18 -19.42 -1.45
CA LYS A 81 1.36 -18.00 -1.11
C LYS A 81 2.74 -17.48 -1.48
N THR A 82 3.79 -18.28 -1.32
CA THR A 82 5.17 -17.90 -1.66
C THR A 82 5.33 -17.67 -3.17
N TYR A 83 4.72 -18.52 -4.01
CA TYR A 83 4.81 -18.39 -5.47
C TYR A 83 3.87 -17.35 -6.07
N MET A 84 2.78 -17.00 -5.39
CA MET A 84 1.77 -16.07 -5.95
C MET A 84 2.34 -14.68 -6.23
N LEU A 85 3.28 -14.19 -5.42
CA LEU A 85 3.88 -12.87 -5.61
C LEU A 85 4.79 -12.80 -6.84
N PRO A 86 5.78 -13.69 -7.01
CA PRO A 86 6.57 -13.74 -8.23
C PRO A 86 5.72 -13.93 -9.49
N VAL A 87 4.66 -14.75 -9.41
CA VAL A 87 3.73 -14.95 -10.53
C VAL A 87 2.95 -13.67 -10.82
N ALA A 88 2.44 -12.96 -9.80
CA ALA A 88 1.74 -11.70 -10.00
C ALA A 88 2.66 -10.63 -10.62
N MET A 89 3.92 -10.58 -10.20
CA MET A 89 4.91 -9.67 -10.79
C MET A 89 5.21 -10.03 -12.26
N ALA A 90 5.50 -11.30 -12.55
CA ALA A 90 5.83 -11.75 -13.91
C ALA A 90 4.65 -11.53 -14.86
N THR A 91 3.43 -11.93 -14.45
CA THR A 91 2.22 -11.73 -15.26
C THR A 91 1.84 -10.26 -15.38
N GLY A 92 2.02 -9.45 -14.34
CA GLY A 92 1.85 -8.00 -14.38
C GLY A 92 2.83 -7.33 -15.33
N SER A 93 4.11 -7.71 -15.29
CA SER A 93 5.13 -7.23 -16.24
C SER A 93 4.78 -7.58 -17.69
N LEU A 94 4.36 -8.82 -17.93
CA LEU A 94 3.93 -9.26 -19.25
C LEU A 94 2.69 -8.49 -19.73
N ALA A 95 1.71 -8.28 -18.86
CA ALA A 95 0.52 -7.50 -19.18
C ALA A 95 0.85 -6.04 -19.49
N GLY A 96 1.77 -5.41 -18.74
CA GLY A 96 2.24 -4.05 -18.98
C GLY A 96 2.99 -3.92 -20.33
N TYR A 97 3.70 -4.98 -20.74
CA TYR A 97 4.37 -5.04 -22.03
C TYR A 97 3.38 -5.23 -23.21
N LEU A 98 2.45 -6.21 -23.08
CA LEU A 98 1.53 -6.59 -24.18
C LEU A 98 0.32 -5.67 -24.30
N LEU A 99 -0.18 -5.13 -23.17
CA LEU A 99 -1.43 -4.36 -23.09
C LEU A 99 -1.21 -3.07 -22.25
N PRO A 100 -0.33 -2.16 -22.70
CA PRO A 100 0.11 -1.00 -21.90
C PRO A 100 -1.04 -0.10 -21.48
N ASP A 101 -1.92 0.32 -22.41
CA ASP A 101 -3.03 1.24 -22.12
C ASP A 101 -4.06 0.65 -21.17
N LEU A 102 -4.38 -0.63 -21.35
CA LEU A 102 -5.34 -1.34 -20.52
C LEU A 102 -4.82 -1.47 -19.08
N THR A 103 -3.56 -1.89 -18.95
CA THR A 103 -2.89 -2.08 -17.65
C THR A 103 -2.76 -0.75 -16.92
N ALA A 104 -2.35 0.32 -17.62
CA ALA A 104 -2.21 1.65 -17.02
C ALA A 104 -3.56 2.21 -16.54
N ARG A 105 -4.64 2.04 -17.31
CA ARG A 105 -6.00 2.49 -16.91
C ARG A 105 -6.49 1.75 -15.67
N TRP A 106 -6.39 0.41 -15.65
CA TRP A 106 -6.83 -0.38 -14.51
C TRP A 106 -6.00 -0.15 -13.26
N ALA A 107 -4.68 0.00 -13.42
CA ALA A 107 -3.81 0.32 -12.30
C ALA A 107 -4.17 1.68 -11.67
N THR A 108 -4.39 2.71 -12.48
CA THR A 108 -4.75 4.04 -11.99
C THR A 108 -6.07 4.04 -11.22
N LEU A 109 -7.06 3.27 -11.68
CA LEU A 109 -8.38 3.19 -11.04
C LEU A 109 -8.38 2.30 -9.79
N LEU A 110 -7.82 1.08 -9.90
CA LEU A 110 -7.99 0.06 -8.87
C LEU A 110 -6.91 0.09 -7.79
N ALA A 111 -5.69 0.57 -8.08
CA ALA A 111 -4.62 0.54 -7.09
C ALA A 111 -4.97 1.32 -5.79
N PRO A 112 -5.49 2.56 -5.83
CA PRO A 112 -5.88 3.26 -4.61
C PRO A 112 -6.97 2.54 -3.83
N ILE A 113 -7.97 1.95 -4.52
CA ILE A 113 -9.07 1.21 -3.91
C ILE A 113 -8.55 -0.04 -3.19
N LEU A 114 -7.65 -0.78 -3.84
CA LEU A 114 -7.06 -1.98 -3.26
C LEU A 114 -6.15 -1.65 -2.09
N ILE A 115 -5.37 -0.56 -2.17
CA ILE A 115 -4.54 -0.06 -1.06
C ILE A 115 -5.43 0.29 0.14
N PHE A 116 -6.51 1.06 -0.09
CA PHE A 116 -7.50 1.40 0.93
C PHE A 116 -8.09 0.15 1.59
N ALA A 117 -8.57 -0.80 0.78
CA ALA A 117 -9.18 -2.03 1.27
C ALA A 117 -8.18 -2.90 2.07
N MET A 118 -6.92 -2.98 1.62
CA MET A 118 -5.86 -3.68 2.36
C MET A 118 -5.57 -3.04 3.72
N LEU A 119 -5.48 -1.70 3.76
CA LEU A 119 -5.29 -0.96 5.00
C LEU A 119 -6.48 -1.15 5.93
N LEU A 120 -7.71 -1.06 5.41
CA LEU A 120 -8.93 -1.30 6.20
C LEU A 120 -8.92 -2.68 6.86
N VAL A 121 -8.67 -3.75 6.10
CA VAL A 121 -8.58 -5.12 6.65
C VAL A 121 -7.46 -5.22 7.68
N THR A 122 -6.34 -4.55 7.46
CA THR A 122 -5.22 -4.54 8.40
C THR A 122 -5.59 -3.81 9.69
N TYR A 123 -6.24 -2.64 9.60
CA TYR A 123 -6.65 -1.87 10.77
C TYR A 123 -7.78 -2.50 11.56
N CYS A 124 -8.67 -3.29 10.93
CA CYS A 124 -9.65 -4.09 11.66
C CYS A 124 -9.04 -5.14 12.60
N LYS A 125 -7.76 -5.52 12.42
CA LYS A 125 -7.05 -6.45 13.30
C LYS A 125 -6.46 -5.79 14.54
N ILE A 126 -6.30 -4.48 14.51
CA ILE A 126 -5.66 -3.74 15.59
C ILE A 126 -6.62 -3.63 16.77
N SER A 127 -6.27 -4.26 17.89
CA SER A 127 -6.93 -3.99 19.16
C SER A 127 -6.24 -2.79 19.84
N PRO A 128 -6.97 -1.78 20.34
CA PRO A 128 -6.38 -0.69 21.09
C PRO A 128 -5.55 -1.16 22.29
N ASN A 129 -5.93 -2.30 22.88
CA ASN A 129 -5.22 -2.89 24.02
C ASN A 129 -3.86 -3.50 23.63
N ASP A 130 -3.64 -3.79 22.32
CA ASP A 130 -2.39 -4.33 21.80
C ASP A 130 -1.42 -3.25 21.34
N LEU A 131 -1.88 -1.98 21.30
CA LEU A 131 -1.08 -0.84 20.89
C LEU A 131 -0.19 -0.36 22.03
N HIS A 132 1.05 -0.87 22.05
CA HIS A 132 2.05 -0.44 23.00
C HIS A 132 3.15 0.35 22.29
N ILE A 133 3.20 1.67 22.54
CA ILE A 133 4.28 2.51 22.03
C ILE A 133 5.53 2.25 22.84
N LYS A 134 6.60 1.80 22.16
CA LYS A 134 7.92 1.55 22.73
C LYS A 134 8.93 2.55 22.20
N PRO A 135 10.02 2.87 22.91
CA PRO A 135 11.11 3.70 22.39
C PRO A 135 11.68 3.20 21.07
N LEU A 136 11.64 1.88 20.83
CA LEU A 136 12.02 1.25 19.57
C LEU A 136 11.28 1.86 18.38
N HIS A 137 9.98 2.14 18.51
CA HIS A 137 9.17 2.71 17.42
C HIS A 137 9.66 4.10 17.01
N GLY A 138 10.06 4.92 17.97
CA GLY A 138 10.66 6.23 17.70
C GLY A 138 11.97 6.14 16.91
N TRP A 139 12.85 5.21 17.29
CA TRP A 139 14.12 4.99 16.58
C TRP A 139 13.92 4.45 15.18
N LEU A 140 12.99 3.50 15.00
CA LEU A 140 12.67 2.97 13.66
C LEU A 140 12.09 4.07 12.78
N LEU A 141 11.20 4.90 13.33
CA LEU A 141 10.62 6.03 12.59
C LEU A 141 11.68 7.09 12.24
N ALA A 142 12.60 7.39 13.15
CA ALA A 142 13.70 8.30 12.90
C ALA A 142 14.59 7.80 11.73
N VAL A 143 14.94 6.53 11.72
CA VAL A 143 15.70 5.93 10.60
C VAL A 143 14.91 6.00 9.30
N GLN A 144 13.62 5.73 9.34
CA GLN A 144 12.75 5.77 8.16
C GLN A 144 12.69 7.19 7.57
N ILE A 145 12.46 8.20 8.37
CA ILE A 145 12.21 9.57 7.92
C ILE A 145 13.52 10.35 7.80
N ILE A 146 14.26 10.49 8.90
CA ILE A 146 15.51 11.28 8.90
C ILE A 146 16.56 10.59 8.04
N GLY A 147 16.72 9.24 8.16
CA GLY A 147 17.63 8.49 7.31
C GLY A 147 17.24 8.58 5.84
N GLY A 148 15.94 8.56 5.51
CA GLY A 148 15.44 8.77 4.16
C GLY A 148 15.80 10.14 3.60
N LEU A 149 15.53 11.21 4.34
CA LEU A 149 15.85 12.59 3.95
C LEU A 149 17.36 12.83 3.83
N THR A 150 18.14 12.22 4.73
CA THR A 150 19.62 12.33 4.67
C THR A 150 20.16 11.67 3.39
N ILE A 151 19.69 10.47 3.05
CA ILE A 151 20.10 9.78 1.82
C ILE A 151 19.61 10.54 0.59
N PHE A 152 18.39 11.07 0.62
CA PHE A 152 17.89 11.93 -0.45
C PHE A 152 18.82 13.13 -0.66
N GLY A 153 19.13 13.89 0.38
CA GLY A 153 20.01 15.05 0.29
C GLY A 153 21.41 14.69 -0.19
N ALA A 154 21.97 13.57 0.24
CA ALA A 154 23.29 13.11 -0.19
C ALA A 154 23.33 12.72 -1.68
N LEU A 155 22.28 12.06 -2.18
CA LEU A 155 22.20 11.62 -3.57
C LEU A 155 21.69 12.71 -4.51
N TYR A 156 20.98 13.71 -4.01
CA TYR A 156 20.41 14.79 -4.82
C TYR A 156 21.46 15.57 -5.60
N PHE A 157 22.66 15.75 -5.02
CA PHE A 157 23.78 16.43 -5.69
C PHE A 157 24.40 15.58 -6.81
N TRP A 158 24.14 14.29 -6.85
CA TRP A 158 24.57 13.41 -7.93
C TRP A 158 23.53 13.31 -9.03
N ASP A 159 22.33 12.87 -8.69
CA ASP A 159 21.21 12.79 -9.61
C ASP A 159 19.88 12.87 -8.82
N PRO A 160 19.00 13.84 -9.10
CA PRO A 160 17.71 14.00 -8.41
C PRO A 160 16.80 12.78 -8.54
N ILE A 161 16.76 12.12 -9.70
CA ILE A 161 15.90 10.96 -9.96
C ILE A 161 16.38 9.75 -9.17
N ILE A 162 17.70 9.53 -9.09
CA ILE A 162 18.30 8.49 -8.24
C ILE A 162 17.96 8.76 -6.76
N ALA A 163 18.06 10.03 -6.35
CA ALA A 163 17.72 10.43 -4.97
C ALA A 163 16.25 10.14 -4.64
N GLU A 164 15.31 10.50 -5.51
CA GLU A 164 13.88 10.24 -5.35
C GLU A 164 13.58 8.73 -5.28
N GLY A 165 14.12 7.94 -6.24
CA GLY A 165 13.91 6.50 -6.31
C GLY A 165 14.47 5.74 -5.11
N THR A 166 15.58 6.24 -4.55
CA THR A 166 16.17 5.68 -3.32
C THR A 166 15.39 6.11 -2.08
N PHE A 167 15.00 7.39 -2.03
CA PHE A 167 14.22 7.96 -0.93
C PHE A 167 12.91 7.24 -0.71
N ILE A 168 12.11 7.01 -1.77
CA ILE A 168 10.81 6.39 -1.65
C ILE A 168 10.89 4.96 -1.07
N CYS A 169 12.00 4.24 -1.30
CA CYS A 169 12.26 2.93 -0.71
C CYS A 169 12.48 2.99 0.81
N LEU A 170 13.04 4.09 1.32
CA LEU A 170 13.22 4.31 2.76
C LEU A 170 11.96 4.87 3.41
N PHE A 171 11.39 5.88 2.79
CA PHE A 171 10.30 6.68 3.35
C PHE A 171 8.99 5.89 3.45
N CYS A 172 8.71 5.00 2.51
CA CYS A 172 7.45 4.25 2.49
C CYS A 172 7.18 3.49 3.77
N PRO A 173 5.90 3.37 4.19
CA PRO A 173 5.57 2.73 5.46
C PRO A 173 5.74 1.21 5.40
N THR A 174 5.66 0.59 6.57
CA THR A 174 5.74 -0.87 6.72
C THR A 174 4.61 -1.58 5.97
N ALA A 175 4.92 -2.70 5.34
CA ALA A 175 3.96 -3.52 4.60
C ALA A 175 2.85 -4.09 5.49
N THR A 176 1.64 -4.19 4.92
CA THR A 176 0.50 -4.85 5.58
C THR A 176 0.72 -6.34 5.85
N ALA A 177 1.62 -6.98 5.10
CA ALA A 177 2.00 -8.38 5.27
C ALA A 177 3.09 -8.61 6.34
N ALA A 178 3.78 -7.56 6.79
CA ALA A 178 4.88 -7.66 7.74
C ALA A 178 4.52 -8.37 9.06
N PRO A 179 3.33 -8.16 9.67
CA PRO A 179 2.92 -8.88 10.87
C PRO A 179 2.88 -10.40 10.70
N VAL A 180 2.46 -10.87 9.52
CA VAL A 180 2.38 -12.31 9.22
C VAL A 180 3.79 -12.92 9.19
N ILE A 181 4.71 -12.29 8.46
CA ILE A 181 6.11 -12.77 8.36
C ILE A 181 6.81 -12.67 9.70
N THR A 182 6.58 -11.60 10.48
CA THR A 182 7.09 -11.46 11.83
C THR A 182 6.66 -12.62 12.73
N GLY A 183 5.38 -13.00 12.70
CA GLY A 183 4.85 -14.15 13.43
C GLY A 183 5.49 -15.47 13.00
N MET A 184 5.65 -15.69 11.70
CA MET A 184 6.32 -16.88 11.14
C MET A 184 7.78 -16.96 11.57
N LEU A 185 8.47 -15.85 11.69
CA LEU A 185 9.85 -15.77 12.18
C LEU A 185 9.94 -15.89 13.73
N GLY A 186 8.82 -15.79 14.44
CA GLY A 186 8.76 -15.84 15.91
C GLY A 186 9.09 -14.49 16.58
N GLY A 187 8.82 -13.39 15.88
CA GLY A 187 8.93 -12.03 16.42
C GLY A 187 7.69 -11.58 17.17
N ASN A 188 7.76 -10.42 17.80
CA ASN A 188 6.66 -9.80 18.54
C ASN A 188 5.71 -9.08 17.58
N VAL A 189 4.61 -9.74 17.23
CA VAL A 189 3.61 -9.23 16.30
C VAL A 189 2.92 -7.94 16.79
N PRO A 190 2.48 -7.81 18.06
CA PRO A 190 1.95 -6.56 18.61
C PRO A 190 2.89 -5.36 18.43
N THR A 191 4.17 -5.51 18.75
CA THR A 191 5.17 -4.45 18.56
C THR A 191 5.23 -4.02 17.08
N LEU A 192 5.21 -4.97 16.14
CA LEU A 192 5.24 -4.63 14.73
C LEU A 192 3.96 -3.95 14.24
N ILE A 193 2.79 -4.41 14.69
CA ILE A 193 1.50 -3.79 14.35
C ILE A 193 1.48 -2.33 14.83
N SER A 194 1.91 -2.08 16.07
CA SER A 194 2.01 -0.71 16.61
C SER A 194 2.94 0.16 15.75
N TYR A 195 4.11 -0.36 15.38
CA TYR A 195 5.01 0.38 14.51
C TYR A 195 4.42 0.62 13.12
N SER A 196 3.79 -0.38 12.52
CA SER A 196 3.15 -0.25 11.20
C SER A 196 2.09 0.86 11.19
N LEU A 197 1.27 0.94 12.25
CA LEU A 197 0.28 2.02 12.37
C LEU A 197 0.96 3.39 12.47
N ILE A 198 1.96 3.53 13.35
CA ILE A 198 2.71 4.79 13.52
C ILE A 198 3.37 5.20 12.20
N SER A 199 4.03 4.25 11.52
CA SER A 199 4.70 4.48 10.23
C SER A 199 3.72 4.93 9.14
N ASN A 200 2.53 4.29 9.04
CA ASN A 200 1.49 4.70 8.08
C ASN A 200 0.97 6.11 8.37
N MET A 201 0.72 6.45 9.65
CA MET A 201 0.25 7.80 10.04
C MET A 201 1.32 8.86 9.78
N ALA A 202 2.58 8.57 10.11
CA ALA A 202 3.69 9.48 9.84
C ALA A 202 3.86 9.75 8.35
N VAL A 203 3.81 8.71 7.51
CA VAL A 203 3.89 8.88 6.04
C VAL A 203 2.67 9.65 5.51
N ALA A 204 1.46 9.38 6.02
CA ALA A 204 0.27 10.12 5.62
C ALA A 204 0.42 11.63 5.84
N ILE A 205 0.95 12.02 7.01
CA ILE A 205 1.11 13.43 7.39
C ILE A 205 2.29 14.08 6.66
N LEU A 206 3.42 13.37 6.53
CA LEU A 206 4.66 13.95 6.01
C LEU A 206 4.73 13.92 4.48
N SER A 207 4.07 12.96 3.80
CA SER A 207 4.17 12.85 2.35
C SER A 207 3.66 14.10 1.60
N PRO A 208 2.55 14.78 1.98
CA PRO A 208 2.17 16.01 1.31
C PRO A 208 3.23 17.10 1.43
N ILE A 209 3.86 17.24 2.59
CA ILE A 209 4.90 18.22 2.82
C ILE A 209 6.13 17.90 1.96
N ILE A 210 6.65 16.69 2.09
CA ILE A 210 7.89 16.27 1.45
C ILE A 210 7.76 16.29 -0.08
N PHE A 211 6.68 15.71 -0.62
CA PHE A 211 6.49 15.66 -2.07
C PHE A 211 6.20 17.02 -2.68
N SER A 212 5.62 17.96 -1.93
CA SER A 212 5.47 19.34 -2.40
C SER A 212 6.79 20.08 -2.53
N PHE A 213 7.80 19.72 -1.71
CA PHE A 213 9.18 20.25 -1.86
C PHE A 213 9.98 19.55 -2.93
N MET A 214 9.76 18.24 -3.14
CA MET A 214 10.44 17.47 -4.18
C MET A 214 9.89 17.76 -5.59
N GLY A 215 8.77 18.39 -5.69
CA GLY A 215 7.80 18.54 -6.75
C GLY A 215 8.29 18.63 -8.19
N ILE A 216 7.76 17.75 -9.01
CA ILE A 216 7.77 17.79 -10.49
C ILE A 216 6.93 18.96 -11.03
N HIS A 217 6.15 19.62 -10.19
CA HIS A 217 5.21 20.69 -10.55
C HIS A 217 5.86 22.06 -10.37
N ALA A 218 6.92 22.35 -11.14
CA ALA A 218 7.58 23.66 -11.15
C ALA A 218 6.64 24.82 -11.48
N ASP A 219 5.50 24.53 -12.13
CA ASP A 219 4.50 25.52 -12.57
C ASP A 219 3.37 25.73 -11.54
N ILE A 220 3.32 24.97 -10.42
CA ILE A 220 2.27 25.08 -9.42
C ILE A 220 2.84 25.58 -8.10
N SER A 221 2.09 26.47 -7.40
CA SER A 221 2.53 26.94 -6.08
C SER A 221 2.69 25.77 -5.10
N PHE A 222 3.66 25.88 -4.17
CA PHE A 222 3.84 24.91 -3.08
C PHE A 222 2.52 24.58 -2.36
N PHE A 223 1.72 25.61 -2.09
CA PHE A 223 0.47 25.45 -1.33
C PHE A 223 -0.58 24.66 -2.13
N ASP A 224 -0.70 24.90 -3.44
CA ASP A 224 -1.63 24.16 -4.30
C ASP A 224 -1.19 22.70 -4.47
N ALA A 225 0.11 22.46 -4.64
CA ALA A 225 0.69 21.11 -4.65
C ALA A 225 0.39 20.38 -3.32
N PHE A 226 0.67 21.03 -2.18
CA PHE A 226 0.40 20.50 -0.85
C PHE A 226 -1.06 20.13 -0.65
N LEU A 227 -2.01 21.02 -0.97
CA LEU A 227 -3.45 20.75 -0.86
C LEU A 227 -3.88 19.60 -1.76
N THR A 228 -3.35 19.56 -2.99
CA THR A 228 -3.66 18.50 -3.96
C THR A 228 -3.18 17.14 -3.43
N ILE A 229 -1.97 17.07 -2.89
CA ILE A 229 -1.42 15.82 -2.31
C ILE A 229 -2.19 15.45 -1.04
N CYS A 230 -2.47 16.39 -0.16
CA CYS A 230 -3.30 16.17 1.04
C CYS A 230 -4.65 15.55 0.69
N SER A 231 -5.34 16.09 -0.31
CA SER A 231 -6.67 15.64 -0.70
C SER A 231 -6.73 14.18 -1.16
N LYS A 232 -5.61 13.63 -1.64
CA LYS A 232 -5.50 12.25 -2.14
C LYS A 232 -4.86 11.29 -1.13
N VAL A 233 -3.76 11.72 -0.50
CA VAL A 233 -2.96 10.84 0.38
C VAL A 233 -3.60 10.66 1.76
N LEU A 234 -4.08 11.75 2.38
CA LEU A 234 -4.70 11.67 3.71
C LEU A 234 -5.93 10.74 3.73
N PRO A 235 -6.92 10.88 2.82
CA PRO A 235 -8.03 9.94 2.78
C PRO A 235 -7.59 8.50 2.53
N LEU A 236 -6.62 8.29 1.64
CA LEU A 236 -6.15 6.96 1.31
C LEU A 236 -5.53 6.22 2.50
N LEU A 237 -4.80 6.92 3.38
CA LEU A 237 -4.06 6.31 4.47
C LEU A 237 -4.77 6.41 5.83
N ILE A 238 -5.50 7.52 6.10
CA ILE A 238 -6.14 7.78 7.40
C ILE A 238 -7.58 7.29 7.43
N LEU A 239 -8.34 7.47 6.34
CA LEU A 239 -9.75 7.08 6.30
C LEU A 239 -9.97 5.59 6.58
N PRO A 240 -9.12 4.63 6.10
CA PRO A 240 -9.27 3.22 6.46
C PRO A 240 -9.25 2.96 7.98
N LEU A 241 -8.43 3.73 8.73
CA LEU A 241 -8.40 3.64 10.19
C LEU A 241 -9.71 4.13 10.81
N GLY A 242 -10.19 5.30 10.39
CA GLY A 242 -11.48 5.84 10.84
C GLY A 242 -12.64 4.87 10.56
N VAL A 243 -12.66 4.30 9.36
CA VAL A 243 -13.65 3.29 8.98
C VAL A 243 -13.53 2.01 9.80
N ALA A 244 -12.33 1.53 10.08
CA ALA A 244 -12.13 0.35 10.94
C ALA A 244 -12.69 0.58 12.35
N ILE A 245 -12.48 1.78 12.93
CA ILE A 245 -13.02 2.18 14.22
C ILE A 245 -14.56 2.23 14.17
N LEU A 246 -15.13 2.87 13.15
CA LEU A 246 -16.59 2.94 12.96
C LEU A 246 -17.21 1.55 12.78
N LEU A 247 -16.60 0.68 11.98
CA LEU A 247 -17.06 -0.70 11.81
C LEU A 247 -17.04 -1.46 13.14
N ARG A 248 -16.05 -1.25 13.97
CA ARG A 248 -15.95 -1.87 15.29
C ARG A 248 -17.09 -1.43 16.21
N GLN A 249 -17.45 -0.14 16.18
CA GLN A 249 -18.48 0.44 17.06
C GLN A 249 -19.90 0.19 16.53
N CYS A 250 -20.13 0.45 15.25
CA CYS A 250 -21.46 0.47 14.65
C CYS A 250 -21.86 -0.88 13.99
N LEU A 251 -20.88 -1.64 13.46
CA LEU A 251 -21.12 -2.87 12.70
C LEU A 251 -20.18 -4.01 13.14
N PRO A 252 -20.24 -4.47 14.41
CA PRO A 252 -19.29 -5.44 14.96
C PRO A 252 -19.29 -6.78 14.21
N LYS A 253 -20.40 -7.18 13.59
CA LYS A 253 -20.49 -8.40 12.77
C LYS A 253 -19.60 -8.30 11.54
N ILE A 254 -19.62 -7.17 10.82
CA ILE A 254 -18.79 -6.93 9.63
C ILE A 254 -17.32 -6.83 10.04
N HIS A 255 -17.03 -6.08 11.10
CA HIS A 255 -15.67 -5.97 11.66
C HIS A 255 -15.09 -7.36 11.98
N THR A 256 -15.86 -8.24 12.64
CA THR A 256 -15.42 -9.60 12.98
C THR A 256 -15.14 -10.44 11.74
N VAL A 257 -15.96 -10.31 10.69
CA VAL A 257 -15.74 -11.01 9.41
C VAL A 257 -14.44 -10.55 8.76
N LEU A 258 -14.19 -9.22 8.67
CA LEU A 258 -12.96 -8.67 8.12
C LEU A 258 -11.73 -9.07 8.93
N ASN A 259 -11.84 -9.06 10.26
CA ASN A 259 -10.74 -9.46 11.15
C ASN A 259 -10.34 -10.93 10.96
N LYS A 260 -11.31 -11.84 10.76
CA LYS A 260 -11.04 -13.27 10.53
C LYS A 260 -10.45 -13.57 9.14
N ARG A 261 -10.70 -12.73 8.12
CA ARG A 261 -10.34 -13.00 6.72
C ARG A 261 -9.00 -12.37 6.29
N GLN A 262 -7.93 -12.80 6.94
CA GLN A 262 -6.57 -12.31 6.61
C GLN A 262 -6.12 -12.65 5.18
N SER A 263 -6.55 -13.77 4.65
CA SER A 263 -6.25 -14.19 3.28
C SER A 263 -6.73 -13.19 2.22
N LEU A 264 -7.80 -12.43 2.51
CA LEU A 264 -8.32 -11.41 1.61
C LEU A 264 -7.30 -10.29 1.35
N SER A 265 -6.66 -9.78 2.40
CA SER A 265 -5.61 -8.75 2.26
C SER A 265 -4.46 -9.23 1.38
N PHE A 266 -4.10 -10.51 1.47
CA PHE A 266 -3.05 -11.11 0.65
C PHE A 266 -3.44 -11.22 -0.83
N TYR A 267 -4.68 -11.60 -1.16
CA TYR A 267 -5.17 -11.62 -2.55
C TYR A 267 -5.24 -10.21 -3.15
N MET A 268 -5.76 -9.25 -2.37
CA MET A 268 -5.79 -7.85 -2.80
C MET A 268 -4.38 -7.31 -3.05
N TRP A 269 -3.41 -7.72 -2.22
CA TRP A 269 -2.00 -7.37 -2.42
C TRP A 269 -1.46 -7.94 -3.74
N ALA A 270 -1.70 -9.21 -4.05
CA ALA A 270 -1.26 -9.81 -5.31
C ALA A 270 -1.87 -9.14 -6.55
N VAL A 271 -3.19 -8.83 -6.50
CA VAL A 271 -3.86 -8.10 -7.59
C VAL A 271 -3.30 -6.68 -7.72
N SER A 272 -3.09 -5.97 -6.61
CA SER A 272 -2.48 -4.63 -6.62
C SER A 272 -1.08 -4.68 -7.21
N LEU A 273 -0.29 -5.69 -6.82
CA LEU A 273 1.07 -5.88 -7.30
C LEU A 273 1.09 -6.12 -8.82
N PHE A 274 0.21 -6.99 -9.33
CA PHE A 274 0.03 -7.22 -10.76
C PHE A 274 -0.23 -5.90 -11.52
N LEU A 275 -1.20 -5.11 -11.06
CA LEU A 275 -1.59 -3.87 -11.71
C LEU A 275 -0.49 -2.80 -11.66
N VAL A 276 0.12 -2.62 -10.48
CA VAL A 276 1.08 -1.53 -10.25
C VAL A 276 2.42 -1.82 -10.93
N VAL A 277 2.87 -3.09 -10.90
CA VAL A 277 4.07 -3.51 -11.64
C VAL A 277 3.84 -3.42 -13.14
N GLY A 278 2.65 -3.83 -13.63
CA GLY A 278 2.32 -3.69 -15.03
C GLY A 278 2.37 -2.23 -15.50
N LYS A 279 1.80 -1.29 -14.73
CA LYS A 279 1.88 0.15 -15.03
C LYS A 279 3.33 0.66 -15.02
N ALA A 280 4.14 0.22 -14.05
CA ALA A 280 5.55 0.59 -13.98
C ALA A 280 6.32 0.11 -15.22
N VAL A 281 6.12 -1.14 -15.64
CA VAL A 281 6.75 -1.70 -16.85
C VAL A 281 6.32 -0.96 -18.12
N THR A 282 5.02 -0.64 -18.26
CA THR A 282 4.54 0.20 -19.36
C THR A 282 5.32 1.50 -19.45
N PHE A 283 5.56 2.14 -18.32
CA PHE A 283 6.30 3.40 -18.27
C PHE A 283 7.78 3.20 -18.62
N ILE A 284 8.44 2.21 -18.01
CA ILE A 284 9.87 1.90 -18.22
C ILE A 284 10.17 1.67 -19.71
N ILE A 285 9.33 0.88 -20.40
CA ILE A 285 9.50 0.58 -21.83
C ILE A 285 9.38 1.86 -22.66
N GLY A 286 8.56 2.81 -22.24
CA GLY A 286 8.39 4.10 -22.92
C GLY A 286 9.59 5.03 -22.79
N GLN A 287 10.53 4.81 -21.85
CA GLN A 287 11.69 5.71 -21.62
C GLN A 287 12.83 5.54 -22.64
N GLY A 288 12.88 4.41 -23.33
CA GLY A 288 13.97 4.13 -24.27
C GLY A 288 15.27 3.60 -23.61
N ARG A 289 16.24 3.25 -24.45
CA ARG A 289 17.49 2.59 -24.00
C ARG A 289 18.43 3.52 -23.20
N GLU A 290 18.30 4.82 -23.34
CA GLU A 290 19.17 5.79 -22.67
C GLU A 290 18.92 5.82 -21.15
N ALA A 291 17.72 5.42 -20.69
CA ALA A 291 17.39 5.38 -19.27
C ALA A 291 17.94 4.13 -18.54
N ILE A 292 18.40 3.10 -19.25
CA ILE A 292 18.84 1.82 -18.65
C ILE A 292 19.93 1.99 -17.57
N PRO A 293 20.97 2.82 -17.73
CA PRO A 293 21.97 3.01 -16.66
C PRO A 293 21.37 3.58 -15.38
N LEU A 294 20.43 4.53 -15.50
CA LEU A 294 19.72 5.14 -14.39
C LEU A 294 18.82 4.13 -13.68
N GLU A 295 18.10 3.31 -14.44
CA GLU A 295 17.25 2.24 -13.94
C GLU A 295 18.03 1.21 -13.13
N ILE A 296 19.20 0.78 -13.66
CA ILE A 296 20.09 -0.15 -12.97
C ILE A 296 20.64 0.49 -11.68
N ALA A 297 21.04 1.75 -11.71
CA ALA A 297 21.54 2.45 -10.53
C ALA A 297 20.47 2.50 -9.41
N ILE A 298 19.21 2.87 -9.75
CA ILE A 298 18.10 2.90 -8.80
C ILE A 298 17.83 1.48 -8.24
N ALA A 299 17.84 0.46 -9.09
CA ALA A 299 17.61 -0.92 -8.65
C ALA A 299 18.70 -1.43 -7.70
N LEU A 300 19.97 -1.13 -7.97
CA LEU A 300 21.09 -1.51 -7.10
C LEU A 300 21.07 -0.73 -5.79
N LEU A 301 20.79 0.56 -5.81
CA LEU A 301 20.65 1.36 -4.59
C LEU A 301 19.47 0.88 -3.75
N SER A 302 18.36 0.48 -4.37
CA SER A 302 17.22 -0.12 -3.65
C SER A 302 17.61 -1.42 -2.93
N LEU A 303 18.52 -2.24 -3.49
CA LEU A 303 19.09 -3.42 -2.84
C LEU A 303 19.90 -3.04 -1.60
N ILE A 304 20.80 -2.07 -1.74
CA ILE A 304 21.64 -1.60 -0.63
C ILE A 304 20.77 -1.07 0.50
N VAL A 305 19.76 -0.25 0.15
CA VAL A 305 18.80 0.28 1.12
C VAL A 305 18.01 -0.84 1.79
N CYS A 306 17.55 -1.84 1.04
CA CYS A 306 16.81 -2.96 1.58
C CYS A 306 17.64 -3.73 2.63
N ILE A 307 18.86 -4.12 2.29
CA ILE A 307 19.79 -4.80 3.21
C ILE A 307 20.06 -3.92 4.43
N GLY A 308 20.34 -2.64 4.22
CA GLY A 308 20.59 -1.67 5.28
C GLY A 308 19.43 -1.54 6.25
N GLN A 309 18.20 -1.45 5.75
CA GLN A 309 17.00 -1.33 6.59
C GLN A 309 16.77 -2.60 7.42
N PHE A 310 16.88 -3.81 6.84
CA PHE A 310 16.78 -5.05 7.61
C PHE A 310 17.89 -5.15 8.68
N TYR A 311 19.12 -4.77 8.35
CA TYR A 311 20.25 -4.80 9.27
C TYR A 311 20.08 -3.79 10.42
N ILE A 312 19.81 -2.51 10.10
CA ILE A 312 19.62 -1.45 11.09
C ILE A 312 18.42 -1.76 11.98
N GLY A 313 17.29 -2.17 11.38
CA GLY A 313 16.11 -2.56 12.13
C GLY A 313 16.38 -3.72 13.09
N ARG A 314 17.13 -4.73 12.64
CA ARG A 314 17.55 -5.87 13.48
C ARG A 314 18.45 -5.44 14.63
N LYS A 315 19.40 -4.54 14.38
CA LYS A 315 20.34 -4.02 15.39
C LYS A 315 19.61 -3.18 16.44
N LEU A 316 18.74 -2.27 15.99
CA LEU A 316 17.90 -1.44 16.87
C LEU A 316 16.94 -2.32 17.70
N GLY A 317 16.20 -3.20 17.04
CA GLY A 317 15.29 -4.13 17.71
C GLY A 317 16.00 -5.02 18.74
N GLY A 318 17.26 -5.37 18.45
CA GLY A 318 18.08 -6.15 19.38
C GLY A 318 18.36 -5.48 20.73
N ARG A 319 18.44 -4.13 20.75
CA ARG A 319 18.61 -3.35 21.98
C ARG A 319 17.37 -3.38 22.88
N TYR A 320 16.21 -3.68 22.31
CA TYR A 320 14.92 -3.70 23.00
C TYR A 320 14.31 -5.11 23.09
N GLY A 321 15.08 -6.17 22.80
CA GLY A 321 14.59 -7.54 22.83
C GLY A 321 13.70 -7.97 21.66
N ASP A 322 13.50 -7.10 20.66
CA ASP A 322 12.57 -7.29 19.54
C ASP A 322 13.29 -7.32 18.17
N LYS A 323 14.38 -8.11 18.05
CA LYS A 323 15.25 -8.19 16.85
C LYS A 323 14.48 -8.39 15.54
N ILE A 324 13.51 -9.31 15.54
CA ILE A 324 12.75 -9.69 14.36
C ILE A 324 11.77 -8.57 14.00
N SER A 325 11.03 -8.06 14.99
CA SER A 325 10.06 -6.98 14.76
C SER A 325 10.74 -5.70 14.28
N GLY A 326 11.92 -5.37 14.81
CA GLY A 326 12.70 -4.22 14.31
C GLY A 326 13.17 -4.43 12.87
N ALA A 327 13.68 -5.61 12.52
CA ALA A 327 14.10 -5.93 11.16
C ALA A 327 12.93 -5.86 10.15
N GLN A 328 11.81 -6.48 10.49
CA GLN A 328 10.61 -6.48 9.63
C GLN A 328 9.94 -5.11 9.56
N GLY A 329 9.97 -4.34 10.65
CA GLY A 329 9.41 -2.99 10.70
C GLY A 329 10.07 -2.03 9.70
N LEU A 330 11.39 -1.98 9.66
CA LEU A 330 12.12 -1.16 8.70
C LEU A 330 12.25 -1.81 7.33
N GLY A 331 12.59 -3.10 7.28
CA GLY A 331 13.00 -3.76 6.04
C GLY A 331 11.84 -4.15 5.14
N GLN A 332 10.65 -4.40 5.69
CA GLN A 332 9.50 -4.80 4.89
C GLN A 332 8.57 -3.62 4.59
N LYS A 333 8.66 -3.09 3.39
CA LYS A 333 7.95 -1.90 2.93
C LYS A 333 6.67 -2.19 2.17
N ASN A 334 5.70 -1.29 2.28
CA ASN A 334 4.50 -1.28 1.44
C ASN A 334 4.85 -0.79 0.03
N THR A 335 5.42 -1.67 -0.76
CA THR A 335 5.94 -1.37 -2.10
C THR A 335 4.85 -1.03 -3.11
N VAL A 336 3.63 -1.56 -2.94
CA VAL A 336 2.48 -1.18 -3.77
C VAL A 336 2.15 0.30 -3.59
N LEU A 337 2.08 0.74 -2.34
CA LEU A 337 1.89 2.16 -2.02
C LEU A 337 3.09 3.00 -2.52
N ALA A 338 4.32 2.49 -2.36
CA ALA A 338 5.53 3.18 -2.82
C ALA A 338 5.53 3.42 -4.34
N ILE A 339 5.21 2.40 -5.14
CA ILE A 339 5.13 2.51 -6.59
C ILE A 339 4.00 3.48 -6.97
N TRP A 340 2.83 3.38 -6.30
CA TRP A 340 1.73 4.31 -6.55
C TRP A 340 2.12 5.77 -6.25
N LEU A 341 2.78 6.03 -5.12
CA LEU A 341 3.27 7.37 -4.76
C LEU A 341 4.29 7.87 -5.77
N ALA A 342 5.26 7.03 -6.16
CA ALA A 342 6.27 7.38 -7.15
C ALA A 342 5.65 7.76 -8.51
N LEU A 343 4.73 6.93 -9.02
CA LEU A 343 4.04 7.18 -10.29
C LEU A 343 3.07 8.37 -10.25
N THR A 344 2.70 8.85 -9.08
CA THR A 344 1.71 9.92 -8.91
C THR A 344 2.36 11.26 -8.58
N TYR A 345 3.43 11.27 -7.79
CA TYR A 345 4.00 12.49 -7.20
C TYR A 345 5.48 12.69 -7.44
N LEU A 346 6.20 11.69 -7.95
CA LEU A 346 7.62 11.77 -8.28
C LEU A 346 7.83 11.51 -9.77
N SER A 347 9.06 11.55 -10.22
CA SER A 347 9.40 11.10 -11.57
C SER A 347 9.00 9.62 -11.73
N PRO A 348 8.19 9.26 -12.73
CA PRO A 348 7.69 7.88 -12.85
C PRO A 348 8.78 6.81 -12.94
N ILE A 349 9.98 7.16 -13.43
CA ILE A 349 11.14 6.27 -13.47
C ILE A 349 11.60 5.84 -12.07
N THR A 350 11.35 6.67 -11.04
CA THR A 350 11.67 6.36 -9.64
C THR A 350 10.92 5.16 -9.10
N SER A 351 9.81 4.78 -9.77
CA SER A 351 9.03 3.57 -9.42
C SER A 351 9.82 2.27 -9.55
N ILE A 352 10.93 2.28 -10.28
CA ILE A 352 11.88 1.16 -10.38
C ILE A 352 12.47 0.80 -9.02
N GLY A 353 12.75 1.80 -8.18
CA GLY A 353 13.24 1.59 -6.83
C GLY A 353 12.35 0.63 -6.03
N PRO A 354 11.10 1.01 -5.72
CA PRO A 354 10.20 0.14 -4.98
C PRO A 354 9.79 -1.13 -5.76
N ALA A 355 9.75 -1.13 -7.10
CA ALA A 355 9.51 -2.33 -7.88
C ALA A 355 10.63 -3.36 -7.70
N SER A 356 11.89 -2.93 -7.75
CA SER A 356 13.06 -3.78 -7.46
C SER A 356 13.10 -4.19 -5.99
N TYR A 357 12.73 -3.29 -5.08
CA TYR A 357 12.68 -3.56 -3.65
C TYR A 357 11.76 -4.73 -3.29
N ILE A 358 10.69 -4.97 -4.06
CA ILE A 358 9.83 -6.15 -3.87
C ILE A 358 10.64 -7.43 -3.97
N ILE A 359 11.52 -7.53 -4.99
CA ILE A 359 12.35 -8.71 -5.21
C ILE A 359 13.31 -8.89 -4.01
N TRP A 360 13.97 -7.81 -3.61
CA TRP A 360 14.97 -7.84 -2.55
C TRP A 360 14.37 -8.21 -1.19
N GLN A 361 13.30 -7.53 -0.77
CA GLN A 361 12.66 -7.82 0.53
C GLN A 361 12.09 -9.24 0.60
N ASN A 362 11.51 -9.75 -0.49
CA ASN A 362 10.97 -11.11 -0.51
C ASN A 362 12.09 -12.16 -0.52
N SER A 363 13.21 -11.90 -1.20
CA SER A 363 14.40 -12.78 -1.17
C SER A 363 14.98 -12.86 0.24
N ILE A 364 15.13 -11.71 0.93
CA ILE A 364 15.62 -11.68 2.32
C ILE A 364 14.65 -12.42 3.25
N ASN A 365 13.34 -12.20 3.10
CA ASN A 365 12.33 -12.88 3.91
C ASN A 365 12.34 -14.40 3.69
N SER A 366 12.42 -14.85 2.45
CA SER A 366 12.51 -16.27 2.10
C SER A 366 13.74 -16.91 2.71
N TYR A 367 14.89 -16.22 2.65
CA TYR A 367 16.12 -16.69 3.26
C TYR A 367 16.02 -16.77 4.80
N GLN A 368 15.43 -15.78 5.45
CA GLN A 368 15.22 -15.79 6.91
C GLN A 368 14.30 -16.93 7.34
N LEU A 369 13.22 -17.19 6.60
CA LEU A 369 12.31 -18.31 6.86
C LEU A 369 13.00 -19.66 6.69
N TYR A 370 13.80 -19.83 5.64
CA TYR A 370 14.59 -21.03 5.41
C TYR A 370 15.58 -21.29 6.57
N LEU A 371 16.29 -20.25 7.03
CA LEU A 371 17.21 -20.39 8.17
C LEU A 371 16.49 -20.82 9.43
N LYS A 372 15.30 -20.28 9.69
CA LYS A 372 14.49 -20.65 10.85
C LYS A 372 14.04 -22.11 10.78
N GLU A 373 13.53 -22.54 9.63
CA GLU A 373 13.11 -23.94 9.42
C GLU A 373 14.27 -24.91 9.66
N LYS A 374 15.45 -24.58 9.14
CA LYS A 374 16.67 -25.38 9.34
C LYS A 374 17.09 -25.46 10.83
N GLN A 375 16.90 -24.37 11.58
CA GLN A 375 17.17 -24.36 13.03
C GLN A 375 16.19 -25.26 13.80
N THR A 376 14.90 -25.20 13.43
CA THR A 376 13.86 -26.03 14.06
C THR A 376 14.10 -27.52 13.81
N MET A 377 14.50 -27.91 12.59
CA MET A 377 14.82 -29.31 12.25
C MET A 377 16.11 -29.83 12.92
N LYS A 378 17.02 -28.95 13.34
CA LYS A 378 18.24 -29.35 14.05
C LYS A 378 18.04 -29.48 15.57
N GLY A 379 16.98 -28.90 16.12
CA GLY A 379 16.64 -28.92 17.53
C GLY A 379 15.61 -29.98 17.91
N SER A 380 15.00 -30.63 16.92
CA SER A 380 14.14 -31.82 17.05
C SER A 380 14.96 -33.09 16.81
#